data_786af63acb4bf6b3561151fc770f9bdd
#
_entry.id   786af63acb4bf6b3561151fc770f9bdd
#
_cell.length_a   1.000
_cell.length_b   1.000
_cell.length_c   1.000
_cell.angle_alpha   90.00
_cell.angle_beta   90.00
_cell.angle_gamma   90.00
#
_symmetry.space_group_name_H-M   'P 1'
#
loop_
_entity.id
_entity.type
_entity.pdbx_description
1 polymer ?
#
loop_
_entity_poly.entity_id
_entity_poly.type
_entity_poly.pdbx_seq_one_letter_code
_entity_poly.pdbx_strand_id
1 'polypeptide(L)'
;TDTGGSVRVPAALCGVAGLRPTVGRVPGEGLAPISSTRDTAGPLALNIRDCATLDAVLTGAAPGLVPTPLRGLRLGVPRERFWDDLQPAVRACADQALLALAEAGVELVDVALPGLSEANDAAGFPIALYEFVRDMRAYLETTQRGVGLEALVAAIASPDVAAACQPLLAGGAIPPALYEQALAARRRLQSLYTEAFRAARVQALVFPTTPRTAAAIGEDETVELNGQRLPTFPTFIRNTDPGSNASLPGVTLPIGFDGRLPIGLALDAPIGADRALLAIAASVEDLFPPARPIASPAP
;
A
#
# COMPACT_ATOMS: atom_id res chain seq x y z
N THR A 1 3.96 8.03 -6.12
CA THR A 1 4.53 7.65 -4.82
C THR A 1 3.50 6.89 -3.98
N ASP A 2 3.98 6.06 -3.05
CA ASP A 2 3.17 5.32 -2.08
C ASP A 2 3.64 5.69 -0.67
N THR A 3 2.83 6.46 0.05
CA THR A 3 3.06 6.82 1.45
C THR A 3 2.27 5.92 2.39
N GLY A 4 1.04 5.56 2.02
CA GLY A 4 0.13 4.69 2.78
C GLY A 4 -0.62 3.66 1.91
N GLY A 5 -0.34 3.62 0.59
CA GLY A 5 -1.03 2.76 -0.36
C GLY A 5 -1.23 3.40 -1.74
N SER A 6 -0.71 4.61 -1.97
CA SER A 6 -1.06 5.44 -3.14
C SER A 6 -0.55 4.91 -4.50
N VAL A 7 0.21 3.81 -4.53
CA VAL A 7 0.47 3.00 -5.73
C VAL A 7 -0.43 1.76 -5.72
N ARG A 8 -0.49 1.03 -4.62
CA ARG A 8 -1.18 -0.26 -4.54
C ARG A 8 -2.69 -0.13 -4.58
N VAL A 9 -3.27 0.84 -3.88
CA VAL A 9 -4.72 1.08 -3.88
C VAL A 9 -5.23 1.43 -5.28
N PRO A 10 -4.71 2.48 -5.97
CA PRO A 10 -5.19 2.78 -7.32
C PRO A 10 -4.90 1.66 -8.31
N ALA A 11 -3.78 0.93 -8.19
CA ALA A 11 -3.53 -0.24 -9.02
C ALA A 11 -4.61 -1.31 -8.85
N ALA A 12 -4.98 -1.64 -7.60
CA ALA A 12 -6.06 -2.60 -7.31
C ALA A 12 -7.40 -2.15 -7.88
N LEU A 13 -7.76 -0.87 -7.69
CA LEU A 13 -9.05 -0.32 -8.15
C LEU A 13 -9.13 -0.15 -9.68
N CYS A 14 -7.97 -0.07 -10.36
CA CYS A 14 -7.88 0.00 -11.82
C CYS A 14 -7.62 -1.36 -12.48
N GLY A 15 -7.44 -2.42 -11.71
CA GLY A 15 -7.18 -3.77 -12.24
C GLY A 15 -5.82 -3.93 -12.91
N VAL A 16 -4.80 -3.24 -12.39
CA VAL A 16 -3.41 -3.31 -12.86
C VAL A 16 -2.48 -3.72 -11.73
N ALA A 17 -1.24 -4.06 -12.06
CA ALA A 17 -0.21 -4.35 -11.07
C ALA A 17 0.41 -3.07 -10.52
N GLY A 18 0.82 -3.08 -9.26
CA GLY A 18 1.55 -1.98 -8.61
C GLY A 18 2.58 -2.50 -7.63
N LEU A 19 3.77 -1.88 -7.63
CA LEU A 19 4.82 -2.16 -6.66
C LEU A 19 5.06 -0.93 -5.78
N ARG A 20 5.03 -1.11 -4.48
CA ARG A 20 5.63 -0.23 -3.50
C ARG A 20 7.00 -0.80 -3.12
N PRO A 21 8.12 -0.18 -3.49
CA PRO A 21 9.43 -0.63 -3.06
C PRO A 21 9.69 -0.38 -1.57
N THR A 22 10.65 -1.09 -1.00
CA THR A 22 11.23 -0.74 0.31
C THR A 22 11.62 0.74 0.33
N VAL A 23 11.31 1.44 1.42
CA VAL A 23 11.69 2.86 1.58
C VAL A 23 13.20 3.03 1.45
N GLY A 24 13.62 4.01 0.66
CA GLY A 24 15.03 4.28 0.36
C GLY A 24 15.65 3.43 -0.75
N ARG A 25 14.91 2.45 -1.31
CA ARG A 25 15.37 1.67 -2.47
C ARG A 25 15.38 2.49 -3.76
N VAL A 26 14.37 3.31 -3.96
CA VAL A 26 14.29 4.27 -5.07
C VAL A 26 14.71 5.64 -4.55
N PRO A 27 15.60 6.37 -5.24
CA PRO A 27 15.98 7.73 -4.86
C PRO A 27 14.77 8.64 -4.74
N GLY A 28 14.69 9.41 -3.66
CA GLY A 28 13.59 10.36 -3.41
C GLY A 28 13.82 11.75 -4.01
N GLU A 29 14.95 12.00 -4.64
CA GLU A 29 15.27 13.29 -5.25
C GLU A 29 14.26 13.64 -6.37
N GLY A 30 13.74 14.86 -6.35
CA GLY A 30 12.74 15.33 -7.31
C GLY A 30 11.30 14.93 -6.99
N LEU A 31 11.05 14.17 -5.93
CA LEU A 31 9.70 13.86 -5.47
C LEU A 31 9.19 14.95 -4.52
N ALA A 32 7.96 15.43 -4.75
CA ALA A 32 7.28 16.27 -3.78
C ALA A 32 6.91 15.43 -2.55
N PRO A 33 7.39 15.78 -1.34
CA PRO A 33 7.25 14.91 -0.18
C PRO A 33 5.89 15.05 0.51
N ILE A 34 5.40 13.94 1.07
CA ILE A 34 4.41 13.94 2.14
C ILE A 34 5.11 13.55 3.45
N SER A 35 5.92 12.49 3.40
CA SER A 35 6.63 11.95 4.56
C SER A 35 7.92 11.30 4.09
N SER A 36 9.05 11.98 4.27
CA SER A 36 10.35 11.53 3.75
C SER A 36 10.79 10.17 4.28
N THR A 37 10.26 9.73 5.40
CA THR A 37 10.55 8.41 5.98
C THR A 37 9.55 7.32 5.57
N ARG A 38 8.52 7.66 4.76
CA ARG A 38 7.50 6.71 4.28
C ARG A 38 7.38 6.69 2.76
N ASP A 39 7.63 7.84 2.12
CA ASP A 39 7.45 8.00 0.68
C ASP A 39 8.42 7.11 -0.09
N THR A 40 7.90 6.43 -1.09
CA THR A 40 8.70 5.73 -2.08
C THR A 40 8.02 5.80 -3.45
N ALA A 41 8.77 6.05 -4.51
CA ALA A 41 8.24 5.94 -5.86
C ALA A 41 8.12 4.45 -6.23
N GLY A 42 7.04 4.10 -6.89
CA GLY A 42 6.80 2.74 -7.33
C GLY A 42 6.01 2.68 -8.64
N PRO A 43 6.27 1.69 -9.50
CA PRO A 43 5.60 1.54 -10.77
C PRO A 43 4.16 1.03 -10.63
N LEU A 44 3.31 1.50 -11.56
CA LEU A 44 2.05 0.87 -11.94
C LEU A 44 2.19 0.40 -13.39
N ALA A 45 1.79 -0.84 -13.66
CA ALA A 45 1.91 -1.44 -14.99
C ALA A 45 0.81 -2.50 -15.21
N LEU A 46 0.66 -2.98 -16.43
CA LEU A 46 -0.36 -3.99 -16.72
C LEU A 46 -0.12 -5.33 -16.03
N ASN A 47 1.12 -5.62 -15.68
CA ASN A 47 1.52 -6.88 -15.03
C ASN A 47 2.75 -6.68 -14.15
N ILE A 48 3.06 -7.68 -13.32
CA ILE A 48 4.20 -7.68 -12.40
C ILE A 48 5.56 -7.67 -13.13
N ARG A 49 5.67 -8.29 -14.30
CA ARG A 49 6.92 -8.30 -15.06
C ARG A 49 7.29 -6.92 -15.59
N ASP A 50 6.28 -6.14 -16.00
CA ASP A 50 6.47 -4.74 -16.39
C ASP A 50 6.83 -3.87 -15.18
N CYS A 51 6.20 -4.10 -14.02
CA CYS A 51 6.61 -3.47 -12.75
C CYS A 51 8.08 -3.78 -12.42
N ALA A 52 8.53 -5.02 -12.60
CA ALA A 52 9.92 -5.41 -12.37
C ALA A 52 10.90 -4.74 -13.34
N THR A 53 10.49 -4.53 -14.58
CA THR A 53 11.28 -3.79 -15.58
C THR A 53 11.44 -2.33 -15.18
N LEU A 54 10.35 -1.68 -14.76
CA LEU A 54 10.36 -0.30 -14.28
C LEU A 54 11.15 -0.16 -12.96
N ASP A 55 11.02 -1.11 -12.03
CA ASP A 55 11.82 -1.16 -10.81
C ASP A 55 13.33 -1.22 -11.12
N ALA A 56 13.72 -2.03 -12.09
CA ALA A 56 15.12 -2.11 -12.52
C ALA A 56 15.64 -0.77 -13.07
N VAL A 57 14.82 -0.04 -13.84
CA VAL A 57 15.17 1.30 -14.34
C VAL A 57 15.30 2.30 -13.19
N LEU A 58 14.32 2.34 -12.28
CA LEU A 58 14.29 3.29 -11.17
C LEU A 58 15.45 3.09 -10.17
N THR A 59 15.91 1.85 -10.02
CA THR A 59 16.95 1.48 -9.03
C THR A 59 18.34 1.29 -9.63
N GLY A 60 18.46 1.30 -10.96
CA GLY A 60 19.69 0.92 -11.64
C GLY A 60 20.05 -0.56 -11.51
N ALA A 61 19.11 -1.41 -11.10
CA ALA A 61 19.33 -2.84 -10.95
C ALA A 61 19.40 -3.55 -12.32
N ALA A 62 19.97 -4.76 -12.34
CA ALA A 62 19.99 -5.57 -13.55
C ALA A 62 18.56 -5.91 -13.99
N PRO A 63 18.23 -5.82 -15.29
CA PRO A 63 16.93 -6.22 -15.81
C PRO A 63 16.74 -7.74 -15.73
N GLY A 64 15.49 -8.16 -15.91
CA GLY A 64 15.10 -9.56 -15.87
C GLY A 64 14.57 -10.00 -14.52
N LEU A 65 13.58 -10.86 -14.56
CA LEU A 65 12.92 -11.46 -13.41
C LEU A 65 12.76 -12.95 -13.66
N VAL A 66 13.26 -13.76 -12.73
CA VAL A 66 13.02 -15.21 -12.73
C VAL A 66 11.91 -15.49 -11.73
N PRO A 67 10.71 -15.92 -12.17
CA PRO A 67 9.61 -16.23 -11.28
C PRO A 67 9.98 -17.33 -10.28
N THR A 68 9.50 -17.19 -9.04
CA THR A 68 9.72 -18.19 -7.98
C THR A 68 8.74 -19.35 -8.17
N PRO A 69 9.17 -20.64 -8.16
CA PRO A 69 8.25 -21.76 -8.17
C PRO A 69 7.26 -21.69 -7.00
N LEU A 70 5.96 -21.90 -7.29
CA LEU A 70 4.91 -21.84 -6.25
C LEU A 70 4.92 -23.05 -5.32
N ARG A 71 5.30 -24.24 -5.83
CA ARG A 71 5.33 -25.46 -5.02
C ARG A 71 6.34 -25.34 -3.86
N GLY A 72 5.83 -25.44 -2.63
CA GLY A 72 6.63 -25.34 -1.41
C GLY A 72 6.92 -23.88 -0.99
N LEU A 73 6.43 -22.89 -1.73
CA LEU A 73 6.42 -21.49 -1.27
C LEU A 73 5.50 -21.37 -0.07
N ARG A 74 5.94 -20.65 0.96
CA ARG A 74 5.15 -20.41 2.17
C ARG A 74 4.68 -18.97 2.20
N LEU A 75 3.35 -18.74 2.18
CA LEU A 75 2.74 -17.43 2.32
C LEU A 75 1.94 -17.33 3.63
N GLY A 76 2.14 -16.23 4.34
CA GLY A 76 1.41 -15.94 5.57
C GLY A 76 0.07 -15.27 5.27
N VAL A 77 -0.99 -15.71 5.95
CA VAL A 77 -2.33 -15.12 5.86
C VAL A 77 -2.63 -14.41 7.17
N PRO A 78 -2.49 -13.08 7.24
CA PRO A 78 -2.78 -12.29 8.43
C PRO A 78 -4.28 -12.04 8.53
N ARG A 79 -5.01 -12.94 9.20
CA ARG A 79 -6.48 -12.90 9.22
C ARG A 79 -7.02 -11.64 9.89
N GLU A 80 -6.51 -11.32 11.08
CA GLU A 80 -6.93 -10.15 11.84
C GLU A 80 -6.64 -8.85 11.08
N ARG A 81 -7.58 -7.92 11.05
CA ARG A 81 -7.58 -6.66 10.33
C ARG A 81 -7.66 -6.78 8.80
N PHE A 82 -6.80 -7.58 8.17
CA PHE A 82 -6.66 -7.61 6.71
C PHE A 82 -7.79 -8.37 6.01
N TRP A 83 -8.35 -9.34 6.71
CA TRP A 83 -9.45 -10.16 6.21
C TRP A 83 -10.78 -9.89 6.93
N ASP A 84 -10.78 -8.97 7.91
CA ASP A 84 -11.98 -8.59 8.61
C ASP A 84 -12.81 -7.62 7.76
N ASP A 85 -14.12 -7.68 7.92
CA ASP A 85 -15.08 -6.73 7.34
C ASP A 85 -14.79 -6.39 5.86
N LEU A 86 -14.62 -7.42 5.05
CA LEU A 86 -14.47 -7.31 3.60
C LEU A 86 -15.83 -7.27 2.92
N GLN A 87 -15.99 -6.46 1.87
CA GLN A 87 -17.14 -6.53 0.98
C GLN A 87 -17.30 -7.97 0.47
N PRO A 88 -18.53 -8.54 0.40
CA PRO A 88 -18.74 -9.96 0.07
C PRO A 88 -18.05 -10.42 -1.21
N ALA A 89 -18.07 -9.60 -2.27
CA ALA A 89 -17.39 -9.91 -3.53
C ALA A 89 -15.86 -9.95 -3.38
N VAL A 90 -15.28 -9.02 -2.60
CA VAL A 90 -13.83 -9.01 -2.30
C VAL A 90 -13.45 -10.25 -1.51
N ARG A 91 -14.27 -10.60 -0.47
CA ARG A 91 -14.05 -11.80 0.33
C ARG A 91 -14.06 -13.06 -0.54
N ALA A 92 -15.11 -13.23 -1.35
CA ALA A 92 -15.25 -14.41 -2.20
C ALA A 92 -14.10 -14.54 -3.20
N CYS A 93 -13.72 -13.44 -3.86
CA CYS A 93 -12.62 -13.43 -4.82
C CYS A 93 -11.27 -13.74 -4.16
N ALA A 94 -11.01 -13.17 -2.99
CA ALA A 94 -9.79 -13.41 -2.24
C ALA A 94 -9.71 -14.85 -1.68
N ASP A 95 -10.82 -15.40 -1.20
CA ASP A 95 -10.87 -16.81 -0.76
C ASP A 95 -10.60 -17.76 -1.93
N GLN A 96 -11.12 -17.48 -3.12
CA GLN A 96 -10.79 -18.23 -4.34
C GLN A 96 -9.31 -18.11 -4.72
N ALA A 97 -8.70 -16.93 -4.52
CA ALA A 97 -7.28 -16.76 -4.75
C ALA A 97 -6.43 -17.60 -3.78
N LEU A 98 -6.81 -17.73 -2.51
CA LEU A 98 -6.13 -18.63 -1.57
C LEU A 98 -6.27 -20.10 -2.00
N LEU A 99 -7.45 -20.50 -2.49
CA LEU A 99 -7.62 -21.86 -3.02
C LEU A 99 -6.72 -22.13 -4.22
N ALA A 100 -6.66 -21.22 -5.19
CA ALA A 100 -5.78 -21.35 -6.35
C ALA A 100 -4.29 -21.42 -5.96
N LEU A 101 -3.86 -20.65 -4.97
CA LEU A 101 -2.51 -20.71 -4.41
C LEU A 101 -2.23 -22.08 -3.78
N ALA A 102 -3.15 -22.61 -2.98
CA ALA A 102 -3.02 -23.91 -2.35
C ALA A 102 -2.96 -25.05 -3.40
N GLU A 103 -3.81 -25.01 -4.42
CA GLU A 103 -3.81 -25.97 -5.54
C GLU A 103 -2.51 -25.93 -6.34
N ALA A 104 -1.88 -24.75 -6.46
CA ALA A 104 -0.56 -24.58 -7.07
C ALA A 104 0.60 -25.09 -6.18
N GLY A 105 0.32 -25.53 -4.96
CA GLY A 105 1.28 -26.10 -4.02
C GLY A 105 1.93 -25.09 -3.07
N VAL A 106 1.33 -23.91 -2.91
CA VAL A 106 1.72 -22.94 -1.87
C VAL A 106 1.24 -23.42 -0.51
N GLU A 107 2.11 -23.35 0.49
CA GLU A 107 1.75 -23.57 1.89
C GLU A 107 1.21 -22.25 2.49
N LEU A 108 -0.10 -22.19 2.74
CA LEU A 108 -0.74 -21.07 3.42
C LEU A 108 -0.65 -21.25 4.93
N VAL A 109 -0.10 -20.26 5.62
CA VAL A 109 0.13 -20.28 7.07
C VAL A 109 -0.61 -19.11 7.70
N ASP A 110 -1.51 -19.35 8.63
CA ASP A 110 -2.12 -18.27 9.39
C ASP A 110 -1.06 -17.55 10.25
N VAL A 111 -1.03 -16.23 10.15
CA VAL A 111 -0.06 -15.37 10.84
C VAL A 111 -0.78 -14.39 11.73
N ALA A 112 -0.47 -14.41 13.02
CA ALA A 112 -0.95 -13.43 13.97
C ALA A 112 0.02 -12.23 14.06
N LEU A 113 -0.54 -11.02 14.14
CA LEU A 113 0.18 -9.76 14.30
C LEU A 113 -0.40 -8.96 15.49
N PRO A 114 -0.32 -9.51 16.72
CA PRO A 114 -0.98 -8.89 17.86
C PRO A 114 -0.43 -7.50 18.17
N GLY A 115 -1.32 -6.51 18.31
CA GLY A 115 -0.96 -5.11 18.53
C GLY A 115 -0.56 -4.34 17.28
N LEU A 116 -0.77 -4.92 16.09
CA LEU A 116 -0.48 -4.25 14.80
C LEU A 116 -1.30 -2.98 14.64
N SER A 117 -2.60 -3.03 14.92
CA SER A 117 -3.49 -1.88 14.74
C SER A 117 -3.07 -0.73 15.66
N GLU A 118 -2.85 -0.99 16.95
CA GLU A 118 -2.42 0.02 17.91
C GLU A 118 -1.07 0.64 17.52
N ALA A 119 -0.10 -0.17 17.09
CA ALA A 119 1.20 0.31 16.69
C ALA A 119 1.13 1.14 15.39
N ASN A 120 0.30 0.71 14.44
CA ASN A 120 0.08 1.43 13.19
C ASN A 120 -0.61 2.79 13.43
N ASP A 121 -1.67 2.81 14.22
CA ASP A 121 -2.46 4.01 14.48
C ASP A 121 -1.64 5.04 15.28
N ALA A 122 -0.82 4.58 16.23
CA ALA A 122 0.08 5.45 16.98
C ALA A 122 1.23 6.02 16.13
N ALA A 123 1.62 5.36 15.05
CA ALA A 123 2.72 5.79 14.18
C ALA A 123 2.25 6.56 12.95
N GLY A 124 1.23 6.06 12.25
CA GLY A 124 0.91 6.42 10.87
C GLY A 124 0.69 7.90 10.63
N PHE A 125 -0.44 8.42 11.06
CA PHE A 125 -0.79 9.83 10.87
C PHE A 125 0.13 10.80 11.63
N PRO A 126 0.52 10.56 12.89
CA PRO A 126 1.43 11.49 13.57
C PRO A 126 2.76 11.68 12.84
N ILE A 127 3.34 10.62 12.28
CA ILE A 127 4.57 10.73 11.47
C ILE A 127 4.28 11.48 10.17
N ALA A 128 3.27 11.07 9.42
CA ALA A 128 2.97 11.65 8.11
C ALA A 128 2.68 13.16 8.21
N LEU A 129 1.88 13.58 9.19
CA LEU A 129 1.49 14.97 9.35
C LEU A 129 2.63 15.86 9.89
N TYR A 130 3.46 15.33 10.80
CA TYR A 130 4.65 16.05 11.25
C TYR A 130 5.63 16.27 10.10
N GLU A 131 5.93 15.19 9.37
CA GLU A 131 6.87 15.22 8.26
C GLU A 131 6.35 16.05 7.09
N PHE A 132 5.04 16.03 6.81
CA PHE A 132 4.45 16.87 5.76
C PHE A 132 4.80 18.37 5.96
N VAL A 133 4.61 18.89 7.15
CA VAL A 133 4.91 20.30 7.43
C VAL A 133 6.40 20.58 7.27
N ARG A 134 7.24 19.73 7.82
CA ARG A 134 8.71 19.87 7.78
C ARG A 134 9.26 19.73 6.35
N ASP A 135 8.91 18.64 5.69
CA ASP A 135 9.53 18.24 4.43
C ASP A 135 8.99 19.05 3.24
N MET A 136 7.67 19.32 3.24
CA MET A 136 7.07 20.15 2.18
C MET A 136 7.58 21.60 2.27
N ARG A 137 7.77 22.15 3.46
CA ARG A 137 8.35 23.48 3.62
C ARG A 137 9.76 23.53 3.04
N ALA A 138 10.63 22.59 3.40
CA ALA A 138 11.98 22.50 2.86
C ALA A 138 11.99 22.29 1.33
N TYR A 139 11.08 21.46 0.80
CA TYR A 139 10.93 21.24 -0.64
C TYR A 139 10.54 22.52 -1.39
N LEU A 140 9.58 23.30 -0.88
CA LEU A 140 9.13 24.53 -1.50
C LEU A 140 10.23 25.62 -1.47
N GLU A 141 11.01 25.69 -0.39
CA GLU A 141 12.16 26.58 -0.29
C GLU A 141 13.24 26.23 -1.33
N THR A 142 13.54 24.95 -1.52
CA THR A 142 14.58 24.49 -2.48
C THR A 142 14.15 24.64 -3.93
N THR A 143 12.86 24.51 -4.24
CA THR A 143 12.35 24.65 -5.62
C THR A 143 12.23 26.09 -6.10
N GLN A 144 12.40 27.09 -5.20
CA GLN A 144 12.41 28.53 -5.48
C GLN A 144 11.24 29.03 -6.34
N ARG A 145 10.07 28.40 -6.23
CA ARG A 145 8.89 28.76 -7.04
C ARG A 145 8.05 29.89 -6.42
N GLY A 146 8.49 30.48 -5.30
CA GLY A 146 7.79 31.58 -4.61
C GLY A 146 6.46 31.19 -3.98
N VAL A 147 6.18 29.88 -3.83
CA VAL A 147 4.98 29.35 -3.18
C VAL A 147 5.34 28.91 -1.76
N GLY A 148 4.71 29.51 -0.75
CA GLY A 148 4.86 29.06 0.65
C GLY A 148 3.92 27.92 0.99
N LEU A 149 4.21 27.22 2.10
CA LEU A 149 3.38 26.09 2.57
C LEU A 149 1.94 26.52 2.86
N GLU A 150 1.75 27.70 3.41
CA GLU A 150 0.43 28.27 3.73
C GLU A 150 -0.43 28.46 2.47
N ALA A 151 0.18 28.98 1.39
CA ALA A 151 -0.50 29.16 0.11
C ALA A 151 -0.80 27.81 -0.56
N LEU A 152 0.12 26.83 -0.48
CA LEU A 152 -0.11 25.48 -0.96
C LEU A 152 -1.30 24.83 -0.25
N VAL A 153 -1.32 24.86 1.08
CA VAL A 153 -2.38 24.24 1.89
C VAL A 153 -3.73 24.93 1.67
N ALA A 154 -3.75 26.25 1.51
CA ALA A 154 -4.98 26.98 1.19
C ALA A 154 -5.56 26.62 -0.20
N ALA A 155 -4.71 26.16 -1.14
CA ALA A 155 -5.10 25.78 -2.49
C ALA A 155 -5.48 24.28 -2.64
N ILE A 156 -5.46 23.50 -1.56
CA ILE A 156 -5.86 22.08 -1.59
C ILE A 156 -7.35 22.00 -1.94
N ALA A 157 -7.66 21.33 -3.05
CA ALA A 157 -9.02 21.20 -3.55
C ALA A 157 -9.80 20.02 -2.93
N SER A 158 -9.10 18.93 -2.55
CA SER A 158 -9.74 17.75 -1.93
C SER A 158 -10.15 18.06 -0.48
N PRO A 159 -11.45 17.98 -0.12
CA PRO A 159 -11.92 18.38 1.21
C PRO A 159 -11.30 17.61 2.36
N ASP A 160 -11.13 16.31 2.20
CA ASP A 160 -10.52 15.40 3.18
C ASP A 160 -9.04 15.73 3.43
N VAL A 161 -8.28 16.01 2.35
CA VAL A 161 -6.87 16.43 2.45
C VAL A 161 -6.77 17.83 3.08
N ALA A 162 -7.63 18.76 2.70
CA ALA A 162 -7.69 20.09 3.29
C ALA A 162 -7.99 20.01 4.81
N ALA A 163 -8.96 19.19 5.20
CA ALA A 163 -9.30 18.94 6.60
C ALA A 163 -8.14 18.36 7.41
N ALA A 164 -7.28 17.54 6.80
CA ALA A 164 -6.09 16.99 7.45
C ALA A 164 -4.95 18.01 7.57
N CYS A 165 -4.75 18.88 6.57
CA CYS A 165 -3.58 19.75 6.48
C CYS A 165 -3.79 21.15 7.09
N GLN A 166 -4.96 21.75 6.90
CA GLN A 166 -5.24 23.11 7.39
C GLN A 166 -5.05 23.28 8.91
N PRO A 167 -5.51 22.35 9.78
CA PRO A 167 -5.30 22.48 11.22
C PRO A 167 -3.83 22.53 11.64
N LEU A 168 -2.93 21.89 10.87
CA LEU A 168 -1.50 21.83 11.19
C LEU A 168 -0.84 23.23 11.19
N LEU A 169 -1.34 24.14 10.34
CA LEU A 169 -0.86 25.51 10.24
C LEU A 169 -1.56 26.47 11.22
N ALA A 170 -2.76 26.12 11.69
CA ALA A 170 -3.57 26.90 12.59
C ALA A 170 -3.34 26.59 14.09
N GLY A 171 -2.13 26.14 14.44
CA GLY A 171 -1.77 25.79 15.83
C GLY A 171 -2.00 24.33 16.21
N GLY A 172 -2.48 23.51 15.29
CA GLY A 172 -2.63 22.04 15.45
C GLY A 172 -1.40 21.23 15.02
N ALA A 173 -0.22 21.85 14.96
CA ALA A 173 1.01 21.15 14.61
C ALA A 173 1.30 19.98 15.56
N ILE A 174 1.76 18.84 15.00
CA ILE A 174 2.16 17.69 15.79
C ILE A 174 3.38 18.08 16.66
N PRO A 175 3.31 17.94 17.99
CA PRO A 175 4.44 18.28 18.84
C PRO A 175 5.63 17.31 18.61
N PRO A 176 6.89 17.77 18.70
CA PRO A 176 8.07 16.91 18.55
C PRO A 176 8.04 15.67 19.46
N ALA A 177 7.56 15.81 20.70
CA ALA A 177 7.46 14.68 21.64
C ALA A 177 6.47 13.61 21.14
N LEU A 178 5.36 13.99 20.50
CA LEU A 178 4.42 13.04 19.90
C LEU A 178 5.04 12.38 18.66
N TYR A 179 5.79 13.12 17.85
CA TYR A 179 6.52 12.54 16.72
C TYR A 179 7.54 11.49 17.17
N GLU A 180 8.31 11.74 18.22
CA GLU A 180 9.25 10.76 18.79
C GLU A 180 8.52 9.50 19.33
N GLN A 181 7.38 9.65 19.98
CA GLN A 181 6.55 8.53 20.38
C GLN A 181 6.05 7.72 19.17
N ALA A 182 5.63 8.40 18.11
CA ALA A 182 5.19 7.78 16.87
C ALA A 182 6.33 7.02 16.17
N LEU A 183 7.56 7.53 16.18
CA LEU A 183 8.73 6.80 15.70
C LEU A 183 9.03 5.55 16.53
N ALA A 184 8.81 5.59 17.84
CA ALA A 184 8.93 4.41 18.69
C ALA A 184 7.85 3.37 18.37
N ALA A 185 6.60 3.79 18.14
CA ALA A 185 5.51 2.93 17.70
C ALA A 185 5.81 2.28 16.33
N ARG A 186 6.38 3.03 15.38
CA ARG A 186 6.85 2.47 14.09
C ARG A 186 7.89 1.38 14.28
N ARG A 187 8.90 1.59 15.15
CA ARG A 187 9.90 0.55 15.44
C ARG A 187 9.25 -0.72 15.99
N ARG A 188 8.25 -0.58 16.87
CA ARG A 188 7.46 -1.71 17.35
C ARG A 188 6.73 -2.41 16.20
N LEU A 189 6.07 -1.66 15.31
CA LEU A 189 5.40 -2.19 14.14
C LEU A 189 6.35 -2.99 13.24
N GLN A 190 7.55 -2.46 12.97
CA GLN A 190 8.60 -3.15 12.20
C GLN A 190 9.05 -4.46 12.86
N SER A 191 9.18 -4.45 14.21
CA SER A 191 9.52 -5.66 14.97
C SER A 191 8.43 -6.71 14.87
N LEU A 192 7.14 -6.33 14.98
CA LEU A 192 6.01 -7.25 14.82
C LEU A 192 6.05 -7.98 13.47
N TYR A 193 6.25 -7.25 12.38
CA TYR A 193 6.38 -7.86 11.05
C TYR A 193 7.60 -8.78 10.95
N THR A 194 8.77 -8.33 11.42
CA THR A 194 10.02 -9.11 11.37
C THR A 194 9.88 -10.42 12.13
N GLU A 195 9.28 -10.38 13.33
CA GLU A 195 9.03 -11.56 14.15
C GLU A 195 8.02 -12.50 13.51
N ALA A 196 6.94 -11.96 12.92
CA ALA A 196 5.92 -12.73 12.24
C ALA A 196 6.49 -13.49 11.02
N PHE A 197 7.25 -12.83 10.15
CA PHE A 197 7.92 -13.47 9.02
C PHE A 197 8.85 -14.60 9.48
N ARG A 198 9.64 -14.33 10.53
CA ARG A 198 10.61 -15.30 11.07
C ARG A 198 9.93 -16.50 11.73
N ALA A 199 8.94 -16.25 12.59
CA ALA A 199 8.26 -17.30 13.37
C ALA A 199 7.45 -18.22 12.46
N ALA A 200 6.70 -17.67 11.52
CA ALA A 200 5.91 -18.42 10.57
C ALA A 200 6.75 -19.02 9.40
N ARG A 201 7.99 -18.58 9.23
CA ARG A 201 8.88 -18.96 8.12
C ARG A 201 8.21 -18.75 6.76
N VAL A 202 7.58 -17.60 6.57
CA VAL A 202 6.89 -17.22 5.34
C VAL A 202 7.72 -16.21 4.55
N GLN A 203 7.64 -16.28 3.22
CA GLN A 203 8.37 -15.39 2.33
C GLN A 203 7.64 -14.07 2.10
N ALA A 204 6.29 -14.09 2.15
CA ALA A 204 5.46 -12.90 2.08
C ALA A 204 4.14 -13.13 2.83
N LEU A 205 3.46 -12.03 3.17
CA LEU A 205 2.06 -12.04 3.62
C LEU A 205 1.16 -11.84 2.41
N VAL A 206 -0.04 -12.43 2.42
CA VAL A 206 -1.03 -12.32 1.35
C VAL A 206 -2.39 -11.91 1.91
N PHE A 207 -3.00 -10.87 1.29
CA PHE A 207 -4.29 -10.33 1.74
C PHE A 207 -4.94 -9.49 0.63
N PRO A 208 -6.28 -9.22 0.70
CA PRO A 208 -6.94 -8.30 -0.23
C PRO A 208 -6.33 -6.90 -0.12
N THR A 209 -6.02 -6.25 -1.25
CA THR A 209 -5.39 -4.92 -1.26
C THR A 209 -6.29 -3.88 -0.60
N THR A 210 -7.58 -3.91 -0.93
CA THR A 210 -8.60 -3.01 -0.36
C THR A 210 -9.76 -3.83 0.19
N PRO A 211 -10.47 -3.35 1.22
CA PRO A 211 -11.60 -4.10 1.79
C PRO A 211 -12.84 -4.10 0.90
N ARG A 212 -12.89 -3.22 -0.10
CA ARG A 212 -13.98 -3.09 -1.05
C ARG A 212 -13.46 -2.71 -2.45
N THR A 213 -14.31 -2.84 -3.45
CA THR A 213 -14.09 -2.34 -4.80
C THR A 213 -14.21 -0.81 -4.87
N ALA A 214 -13.91 -0.21 -6.02
CA ALA A 214 -13.97 1.24 -6.22
C ALA A 214 -15.32 1.82 -5.80
N ALA A 215 -15.28 2.99 -5.18
CA ALA A 215 -16.45 3.79 -4.85
C ALA A 215 -16.94 4.59 -6.07
N ALA A 216 -18.17 5.10 -6.01
CA ALA A 216 -18.65 6.05 -6.99
C ALA A 216 -17.90 7.38 -6.87
N ILE A 217 -17.75 8.09 -7.99
CA ILE A 217 -17.18 9.44 -8.00
C ILE A 217 -18.07 10.34 -7.13
N GLY A 218 -17.45 11.09 -6.21
CA GLY A 218 -18.13 11.96 -5.25
C GLY A 218 -18.34 11.34 -3.86
N GLU A 219 -17.98 10.07 -3.64
CA GLU A 219 -17.93 9.47 -2.30
C GLU A 219 -16.56 9.74 -1.63
N ASP A 220 -16.17 11.03 -1.56
CA ASP A 220 -14.84 11.44 -1.10
C ASP A 220 -14.71 11.41 0.43
N GLU A 221 -15.78 11.73 1.16
CA GLU A 221 -15.75 11.79 2.62
C GLU A 221 -16.04 10.43 3.26
N THR A 222 -17.11 9.76 2.81
CA THR A 222 -17.53 8.47 3.36
C THR A 222 -17.94 7.50 2.28
N VAL A 223 -17.66 6.20 2.50
CA VAL A 223 -18.10 5.08 1.67
C VAL A 223 -18.93 4.09 2.47
N GLU A 224 -19.78 3.36 1.79
CA GLU A 224 -20.52 2.25 2.39
C GLU A 224 -19.62 1.00 2.41
N LEU A 225 -19.58 0.28 3.52
CA LEU A 225 -18.99 -1.05 3.66
C LEU A 225 -19.85 -1.89 4.61
N ASN A 226 -20.46 -2.95 4.10
CA ASN A 226 -21.29 -3.91 4.85
C ASN A 226 -22.38 -3.24 5.72
N GLY A 227 -23.09 -2.25 5.15
CA GLY A 227 -24.17 -1.53 5.83
C GLY A 227 -23.72 -0.37 6.72
N GLN A 228 -22.43 -0.08 6.77
CA GLN A 228 -21.87 1.04 7.55
C GLN A 228 -21.29 2.13 6.64
N ARG A 229 -21.48 3.40 7.04
CA ARG A 229 -20.79 4.53 6.41
C ARG A 229 -19.48 4.78 7.15
N LEU A 230 -18.36 4.60 6.46
CA LEU A 230 -17.00 4.72 7.00
C LEU A 230 -16.25 5.83 6.25
N PRO A 231 -15.26 6.50 6.89
CA PRO A 231 -14.42 7.46 6.20
C PRO A 231 -13.70 6.83 5.01
N THR A 232 -13.79 7.46 3.84
CA THR A 232 -13.29 6.91 2.56
C THR A 232 -11.81 6.62 2.60
N PHE A 233 -10.98 7.60 2.93
CA PHE A 233 -9.53 7.48 2.88
C PHE A 233 -9.01 6.39 3.84
N PRO A 234 -9.33 6.37 5.15
CA PRO A 234 -8.90 5.29 6.05
C PRO A 234 -9.39 3.91 5.64
N THR A 235 -10.59 3.80 5.06
CA THR A 235 -11.15 2.54 4.59
C THR A 235 -10.30 1.96 3.45
N PHE A 236 -9.97 2.74 2.44
CA PHE A 236 -9.20 2.24 1.30
C PHE A 236 -7.76 1.89 1.62
N ILE A 237 -7.10 2.63 2.52
CA ILE A 237 -5.70 2.33 2.92
C ILE A 237 -5.60 1.31 4.06
N ARG A 238 -6.71 0.82 4.61
CA ARG A 238 -6.74 -0.03 5.80
C ARG A 238 -5.74 -1.18 5.76
N ASN A 239 -5.64 -1.85 4.61
CA ASN A 239 -4.79 -3.01 4.45
C ASN A 239 -3.37 -2.66 3.96
N THR A 240 -3.17 -1.51 3.32
CA THR A 240 -1.88 -1.12 2.76
C THR A 240 -1.03 -0.26 3.70
N ASP A 241 -1.67 0.54 4.56
CA ASP A 241 -0.97 1.49 5.43
C ASP A 241 -0.02 0.84 6.45
N PRO A 242 -0.35 -0.31 7.10
CA PRO A 242 0.57 -0.92 8.06
C PRO A 242 1.91 -1.33 7.43
N GLY A 243 1.89 -1.96 6.26
CA GLY A 243 3.11 -2.32 5.52
C GLY A 243 3.88 -1.08 5.05
N SER A 244 3.18 -0.02 4.60
CA SER A 244 3.81 1.27 4.25
C SER A 244 4.49 1.90 5.45
N ASN A 245 3.82 1.95 6.58
CA ASN A 245 4.33 2.53 7.81
C ASN A 245 5.53 1.75 8.36
N ALA A 246 5.52 0.42 8.20
CA ALA A 246 6.64 -0.45 8.53
C ALA A 246 7.79 -0.42 7.51
N SER A 247 7.66 0.32 6.40
CA SER A 247 8.64 0.41 5.30
C SER A 247 8.82 -0.89 4.50
N LEU A 248 7.84 -1.79 4.54
CA LEU A 248 7.88 -3.05 3.77
C LEU A 248 7.74 -2.80 2.27
N PRO A 249 8.38 -3.59 1.41
CA PRO A 249 7.98 -3.68 0.02
C PRO A 249 6.64 -4.41 -0.09
N GLY A 250 5.77 -3.91 -0.97
CA GLY A 250 4.46 -4.50 -1.20
C GLY A 250 4.06 -4.43 -2.67
N VAL A 251 3.41 -5.46 -3.17
CA VAL A 251 2.80 -5.46 -4.49
C VAL A 251 1.30 -5.62 -4.39
N THR A 252 0.61 -5.20 -5.43
CA THR A 252 -0.78 -5.60 -5.71
C THR A 252 -0.87 -6.13 -7.12
N LEU A 253 -1.73 -7.11 -7.33
CA LEU A 253 -2.03 -7.67 -8.64
C LEU A 253 -3.54 -7.98 -8.74
N PRO A 254 -4.15 -7.89 -9.94
CA PRO A 254 -5.57 -8.17 -10.11
C PRO A 254 -5.84 -9.67 -10.00
N ILE A 255 -6.91 -10.04 -9.29
CA ILE A 255 -7.33 -11.43 -9.10
C ILE A 255 -8.75 -11.72 -9.59
N GLY A 256 -9.52 -10.71 -9.94
CA GLY A 256 -10.89 -10.87 -10.40
C GLY A 256 -11.67 -9.58 -10.40
N PHE A 257 -13.00 -9.72 -10.48
CA PHE A 257 -13.90 -8.57 -10.62
C PHE A 257 -15.19 -8.79 -9.82
N ASP A 258 -15.79 -7.69 -9.35
CA ASP A 258 -17.18 -7.58 -8.97
C ASP A 258 -17.93 -6.85 -10.08
N GLY A 259 -18.63 -7.56 -10.93
CA GLY A 259 -19.17 -7.01 -12.18
C GLY A 259 -18.04 -6.46 -13.09
N ARG A 260 -17.89 -5.14 -13.14
CA ARG A 260 -16.83 -4.47 -13.89
C ARG A 260 -15.72 -3.89 -13.00
N LEU A 261 -15.88 -3.94 -11.69
CA LEU A 261 -14.96 -3.35 -10.73
C LEU A 261 -13.87 -4.36 -10.37
N PRO A 262 -12.59 -4.02 -10.59
CA PRO A 262 -11.47 -4.92 -10.27
C PRO A 262 -11.31 -5.16 -8.78
N ILE A 263 -10.73 -6.32 -8.45
CA ILE A 263 -10.32 -6.72 -7.11
C ILE A 263 -8.85 -7.08 -7.14
N GLY A 264 -8.07 -6.49 -6.21
CA GLY A 264 -6.63 -6.71 -6.08
C GLY A 264 -6.26 -7.58 -4.89
N LEU A 265 -5.22 -8.40 -5.06
CA LEU A 265 -4.53 -9.14 -4.02
C LEU A 265 -3.18 -8.48 -3.75
N ALA A 266 -2.88 -8.23 -2.49
CA ALA A 266 -1.61 -7.67 -2.06
C ALA A 266 -0.68 -8.77 -1.51
N LEU A 267 0.62 -8.60 -1.74
CA LEU A 267 1.67 -9.33 -1.03
C LEU A 267 2.64 -8.32 -0.44
N ASP A 268 2.93 -8.44 0.86
CA ASP A 268 3.98 -7.68 1.54
C ASP A 268 5.10 -8.63 1.95
N ALA A 269 6.37 -8.22 1.76
CA ALA A 269 7.55 -9.03 2.08
C ALA A 269 8.47 -8.31 3.09
N PRO A 270 9.45 -9.01 3.67
CA PRO A 270 10.45 -8.38 4.54
C PRO A 270 11.17 -7.21 3.86
N ILE A 271 11.58 -6.21 4.65
CA ILE A 271 12.36 -5.06 4.18
C ILE A 271 13.56 -5.54 3.36
N GLY A 272 13.74 -4.98 2.18
CA GLY A 272 14.83 -5.32 1.25
C GLY A 272 14.59 -6.57 0.38
N ALA A 273 13.46 -7.27 0.56
CA ALA A 273 13.12 -8.45 -0.22
C ALA A 273 12.40 -8.14 -1.55
N ASP A 274 12.53 -6.92 -2.08
CA ASP A 274 11.80 -6.42 -3.26
C ASP A 274 11.88 -7.34 -4.48
N ARG A 275 13.08 -7.79 -4.83
CA ARG A 275 13.29 -8.69 -5.99
C ARG A 275 12.67 -10.06 -5.78
N ALA A 276 12.77 -10.59 -4.56
CA ALA A 276 12.13 -11.85 -4.21
C ALA A 276 10.60 -11.72 -4.24
N LEU A 277 10.07 -10.61 -3.73
CA LEU A 277 8.64 -10.29 -3.79
C LEU A 277 8.12 -10.21 -5.22
N LEU A 278 8.82 -9.50 -6.11
CA LEU A 278 8.47 -9.44 -7.54
C LEU A 278 8.49 -10.82 -8.19
N ALA A 279 9.49 -11.67 -7.87
CA ALA A 279 9.60 -13.01 -8.39
C ALA A 279 8.44 -13.92 -7.92
N ILE A 280 8.03 -13.80 -6.66
CA ILE A 280 6.85 -14.48 -6.12
C ILE A 280 5.59 -13.96 -6.79
N ALA A 281 5.42 -12.66 -6.84
CA ALA A 281 4.22 -12.01 -7.38
C ALA A 281 4.00 -12.34 -8.87
N ALA A 282 5.07 -12.47 -9.67
CA ALA A 282 4.96 -12.87 -11.07
C ALA A 282 4.40 -14.29 -11.23
N SER A 283 4.80 -15.22 -10.36
CA SER A 283 4.25 -16.59 -10.38
C SER A 283 2.82 -16.64 -9.85
N VAL A 284 2.49 -15.81 -8.86
CA VAL A 284 1.13 -15.68 -8.34
C VAL A 284 0.21 -15.09 -9.40
N GLU A 285 0.67 -14.05 -10.12
CA GLU A 285 -0.09 -13.42 -11.21
C GLU A 285 -0.48 -14.40 -12.32
N ASP A 286 0.42 -15.35 -12.65
CA ASP A 286 0.18 -16.37 -13.69
C ASP A 286 -1.00 -17.32 -13.36
N LEU A 287 -1.49 -17.35 -12.11
CA LEU A 287 -2.68 -18.12 -11.72
C LEU A 287 -4.00 -17.42 -12.08
N PHE A 288 -3.96 -16.12 -12.38
CA PHE A 288 -5.16 -15.33 -12.58
C PHE A 288 -5.28 -14.84 -14.02
N PRO A 289 -6.52 -14.52 -14.48
CA PRO A 289 -6.68 -13.96 -15.81
C PRO A 289 -5.90 -12.63 -15.94
N PRO A 290 -5.27 -12.39 -17.11
CA PRO A 290 -4.54 -11.14 -17.32
C PRO A 290 -5.46 -9.94 -17.16
N ALA A 291 -4.87 -8.84 -16.67
CA ALA A 291 -5.55 -7.55 -16.62
C ALA A 291 -6.16 -7.25 -17.98
N ARG A 292 -7.48 -7.11 -18.04
CA ARG A 292 -8.17 -6.74 -19.30
C ARG A 292 -8.27 -5.22 -19.32
N PRO A 293 -7.84 -4.56 -20.41
CA PRO A 293 -8.20 -3.18 -20.63
C PRO A 293 -9.72 -3.07 -20.53
N ILE A 294 -10.22 -2.18 -19.67
CA ILE A 294 -11.65 -1.87 -19.66
C ILE A 294 -11.95 -1.27 -21.01
N ALA A 295 -12.66 -2.00 -21.88
CA ALA A 295 -13.07 -1.49 -23.17
C ALA A 295 -13.79 -0.16 -22.93
N SER A 296 -13.34 0.92 -23.57
CA SER A 296 -14.07 2.18 -23.56
C SER A 296 -15.53 1.88 -23.89
N PRO A 297 -16.51 2.50 -23.21
CA PRO A 297 -17.88 2.43 -23.67
C PRO A 297 -17.87 2.84 -25.13
N ALA A 298 -18.52 2.05 -25.99
CA ALA A 298 -18.71 2.44 -27.39
C ALA A 298 -19.38 3.83 -27.41
N PRO A 299 -18.96 4.71 -28.32
CA PRO A 299 -19.46 6.07 -28.41
C PRO A 299 -20.98 6.13 -28.61
#